data_ef4cdab2d62c336427d660dbdf3738b2
#
_entry.id   ef4cdab2d62c336427d660dbdf3738b2
#
_cell.length_a   1.000
_cell.length_b   1.000
_cell.length_c   1.000
_cell.angle_alpha   90.00
_cell.angle_beta   90.00
_cell.angle_gamma   90.00
#
_symmetry.space_group_name_H-M   'P 1'
#
loop_
_entity.id
_entity.type
_entity.pdbx_description
1 polymer ?
#
loop_
_entity_poly.entity_id
_entity_poly.type
_entity_poly.pdbx_seq_one_letter_code
_entity_poly.pdbx_strand_id
1 'polypeptide(L)'
;MENVNIKIDGIEISVPRDYTVLQAARMANIQIPTLCYLEGINKIGACRICVVEIKGARSLQAACVYPVNEGMEVFTNSPAVRRARKANLELILSNHDRKCLTCIRNRNCELQKLADEFGITDIKYDGSNDPVFAIDDSSPSYVRDNNKCVLCRRCVAACANQAVSVIGLQNRGFVTSVGCAFETPVVETSCIYCGQCIVSCPVGALYEKNAIPKVQKAIDNPEKHVVVQTAPAVRAALGEEFGLPMGTPVTGKMVAALRRLGFDKVFDTDTSADLTIMEEGTEFIERFTKQEKLPLITSCSPGWVKFCEHNFPEFTDNLSTAKSPMEMFGAVIKSYYAEKQNIDKESIYSVAIMPCTSKKFEAQRPEMSSSGTQDIDASLTTRELARMIREAGIKFNELPDEEFDEPFGEATGAGVIFGTTGGVMEAAIRTVYELLEGKPLDNLEIAPIRGIEGVKEAELTIAGKPVKVAVCHGTKNAKALLESVKAGAKYDFIEVMACPGGCVNGGGQPIVSAQERAEKDIRVERAKALYAEDRGAALRKSHENPVIQKMYETYFEKPCSHKAHELLHTHYTKRNKF
;
A
#
# COMPACT_ATOMS: atom_id res chain seq x y z
N MET A 1 -29.54 -16.49 5.32
CA MET A 1 -29.71 -16.27 3.87
C MET A 1 -30.30 -17.54 3.28
N GLU A 2 -31.20 -17.41 2.30
CA GLU A 2 -31.78 -18.56 1.59
C GLU A 2 -30.74 -19.16 0.66
N ASN A 3 -30.50 -20.47 0.73
CA ASN A 3 -29.60 -21.18 -0.17
C ASN A 3 -30.38 -21.68 -1.40
N VAL A 4 -29.69 -21.83 -2.51
CA VAL A 4 -30.18 -22.46 -3.74
C VAL A 4 -29.29 -23.65 -4.10
N ASN A 5 -29.91 -24.69 -4.64
CA ASN A 5 -29.21 -25.90 -5.09
C ASN A 5 -28.94 -25.79 -6.59
N ILE A 6 -27.70 -25.94 -6.98
CA ILE A 6 -27.26 -25.85 -8.35
C ILE A 6 -26.30 -27.00 -8.69
N LYS A 7 -26.06 -27.23 -9.98
CA LYS A 7 -25.13 -28.24 -10.47
C LYS A 7 -24.07 -27.58 -11.34
N ILE A 8 -22.79 -27.78 -11.02
CA ILE A 8 -21.66 -27.25 -11.80
C ILE A 8 -20.78 -28.42 -12.24
N ASP A 9 -20.65 -28.63 -13.54
CA ASP A 9 -19.90 -29.74 -14.15
C ASP A 9 -20.24 -31.11 -13.54
N GLY A 10 -21.52 -31.32 -13.19
CA GLY A 10 -22.02 -32.55 -12.58
C GLY A 10 -21.96 -32.58 -11.04
N ILE A 11 -21.32 -31.62 -10.38
CA ILE A 11 -21.24 -31.51 -8.91
C ILE A 11 -22.44 -30.73 -8.39
N GLU A 12 -23.23 -31.34 -7.50
CA GLU A 12 -24.34 -30.69 -6.83
C GLU A 12 -23.85 -29.93 -5.59
N ILE A 13 -24.21 -28.64 -5.48
CA ILE A 13 -23.83 -27.79 -4.35
C ILE A 13 -24.99 -26.90 -3.90
N SER A 14 -25.01 -26.58 -2.62
CA SER A 14 -25.94 -25.61 -2.03
C SER A 14 -25.17 -24.33 -1.71
N VAL A 15 -25.61 -23.21 -2.28
CA VAL A 15 -24.90 -21.92 -2.17
C VAL A 15 -25.86 -20.80 -1.82
N PRO A 16 -25.39 -19.71 -1.20
CA PRO A 16 -26.21 -18.51 -0.96
C PRO A 16 -26.79 -17.95 -2.27
N ARG A 17 -28.05 -17.56 -2.24
CA ARG A 17 -28.79 -17.06 -3.41
C ARG A 17 -28.21 -15.77 -4.03
N ASP A 18 -27.50 -14.99 -3.26
CA ASP A 18 -26.86 -13.75 -3.69
C ASP A 18 -25.50 -13.97 -4.38
N TYR A 19 -25.04 -15.22 -4.47
CA TYR A 19 -23.79 -15.55 -5.14
C TYR A 19 -23.90 -15.44 -6.65
N THR A 20 -22.74 -15.19 -7.28
CA THR A 20 -22.54 -15.38 -8.71
C THR A 20 -22.11 -16.80 -9.02
N VAL A 21 -22.28 -17.21 -10.28
CA VAL A 21 -21.78 -18.51 -10.76
C VAL A 21 -20.26 -18.67 -10.49
N LEU A 22 -19.47 -17.58 -10.59
CA LEU A 22 -18.05 -17.61 -10.27
C LEU A 22 -17.79 -17.94 -8.79
N GLN A 23 -18.53 -17.32 -7.86
CA GLN A 23 -18.40 -17.59 -6.43
C GLN A 23 -18.86 -19.01 -6.09
N ALA A 24 -19.94 -19.46 -6.68
CA ALA A 24 -20.44 -20.84 -6.52
C ALA A 24 -19.43 -21.88 -7.05
N ALA A 25 -18.82 -21.63 -8.22
CA ALA A 25 -17.79 -22.52 -8.77
C ALA A 25 -16.57 -22.65 -7.84
N ARG A 26 -16.13 -21.56 -7.23
CA ARG A 26 -15.04 -21.57 -6.24
C ARG A 26 -15.37 -22.45 -5.01
N MET A 27 -16.62 -22.39 -4.52
CA MET A 27 -17.05 -23.29 -3.43
C MET A 27 -17.01 -24.77 -3.82
N ALA A 28 -17.20 -25.07 -5.11
CA ALA A 28 -17.07 -26.42 -5.66
C ALA A 28 -15.63 -26.79 -6.04
N ASN A 29 -14.61 -25.98 -5.68
CA ASN A 29 -13.21 -26.11 -6.09
C ASN A 29 -13.02 -26.14 -7.62
N ILE A 30 -13.93 -25.47 -8.37
CA ILE A 30 -13.84 -25.33 -9.83
C ILE A 30 -13.31 -23.92 -10.14
N GLN A 31 -12.16 -23.88 -10.83
CA GLN A 31 -11.55 -22.62 -11.25
C GLN A 31 -12.11 -22.15 -12.58
N ILE A 32 -12.71 -20.97 -12.57
CA ILE A 32 -13.12 -20.26 -13.79
C ILE A 32 -12.14 -19.11 -14.01
N PRO A 33 -11.43 -19.03 -15.15
CA PRO A 33 -10.45 -17.98 -15.41
C PRO A 33 -11.12 -16.62 -15.47
N THR A 34 -10.44 -15.58 -15.00
CA THR A 34 -10.91 -14.18 -15.01
C THR A 34 -9.78 -13.25 -15.42
N LEU A 35 -10.10 -12.06 -15.96
CA LEU A 35 -9.12 -11.01 -16.24
C LEU A 35 -9.60 -9.62 -15.80
N CYS A 36 -10.89 -9.29 -15.92
CA CYS A 36 -11.42 -8.01 -15.46
C CYS A 36 -11.99 -8.07 -14.03
N TYR A 37 -12.36 -9.25 -13.54
CA TYR A 37 -12.89 -9.43 -12.20
C TYR A 37 -11.78 -9.33 -11.14
N LEU A 38 -12.05 -8.58 -10.09
CA LEU A 38 -11.18 -8.53 -8.90
C LEU A 38 -12.09 -8.45 -7.67
N GLU A 39 -11.97 -9.41 -6.76
CA GLU A 39 -12.83 -9.54 -5.58
C GLU A 39 -12.88 -8.24 -4.77
N GLY A 40 -14.07 -7.82 -4.37
CA GLY A 40 -14.29 -6.60 -3.59
C GLY A 40 -13.96 -5.28 -4.31
N ILE A 41 -13.41 -5.32 -5.55
CA ILE A 41 -12.98 -4.12 -6.28
C ILE A 41 -13.75 -3.96 -7.59
N ASN A 42 -13.75 -4.95 -8.49
CA ASN A 42 -14.29 -4.79 -9.82
C ASN A 42 -15.10 -6.00 -10.32
N LYS A 43 -16.39 -5.77 -10.67
CA LYS A 43 -17.33 -6.81 -11.09
C LYS A 43 -18.17 -6.27 -12.28
N ILE A 44 -17.58 -6.23 -13.48
CA ILE A 44 -18.22 -5.58 -14.66
C ILE A 44 -18.46 -6.50 -15.84
N GLY A 45 -17.93 -7.74 -15.85
CA GLY A 45 -18.15 -8.73 -16.91
C GLY A 45 -17.62 -8.32 -18.30
N ALA A 46 -16.61 -7.42 -18.39
CA ALA A 46 -16.18 -6.83 -19.66
C ALA A 46 -15.35 -7.76 -20.55
N CYS A 47 -14.38 -8.50 -19.98
CA CYS A 47 -13.39 -9.27 -20.76
C CYS A 47 -13.93 -10.58 -21.35
N ARG A 48 -15.05 -11.11 -20.84
CA ARG A 48 -15.67 -12.37 -21.27
C ARG A 48 -14.77 -13.61 -21.19
N ILE A 49 -13.68 -13.56 -20.41
CA ILE A 49 -12.82 -14.73 -20.17
C ILE A 49 -13.52 -15.76 -19.27
N CYS A 50 -14.39 -15.31 -18.37
CA CYS A 50 -15.11 -16.17 -17.42
C CYS A 50 -16.42 -16.76 -17.96
N VAL A 51 -16.64 -16.81 -19.29
CA VAL A 51 -17.88 -17.34 -19.85
C VAL A 51 -18.09 -18.81 -19.50
N VAL A 52 -19.34 -19.17 -19.25
CA VAL A 52 -19.82 -20.53 -18.97
C VAL A 52 -21.07 -20.80 -19.79
N GLU A 53 -21.37 -22.07 -20.01
CA GLU A 53 -22.61 -22.52 -20.59
C GLU A 53 -23.62 -22.85 -19.48
N ILE A 54 -24.84 -22.38 -19.60
CA ILE A 54 -25.95 -22.67 -18.67
C ILE A 54 -27.04 -23.38 -19.46
N LYS A 55 -27.49 -24.52 -18.96
CA LYS A 55 -28.56 -25.31 -19.60
C LYS A 55 -29.82 -24.46 -19.79
N GLY A 56 -30.30 -24.41 -20.99
CA GLY A 56 -31.48 -23.62 -21.36
C GLY A 56 -31.21 -22.14 -21.66
N ALA A 57 -30.00 -21.63 -21.43
CA ALA A 57 -29.62 -20.27 -21.80
C ALA A 57 -29.35 -20.16 -23.32
N ARG A 58 -29.74 -19.05 -23.94
CA ARG A 58 -29.55 -18.81 -25.39
C ARG A 58 -28.11 -18.51 -25.79
N SER A 59 -27.28 -18.12 -24.84
CA SER A 59 -25.88 -17.74 -25.05
C SER A 59 -25.02 -18.03 -23.83
N LEU A 60 -23.68 -18.06 -24.01
CA LEU A 60 -22.75 -18.17 -22.91
C LEU A 60 -22.85 -16.96 -21.98
N GLN A 61 -22.81 -17.20 -20.67
CA GLN A 61 -22.94 -16.18 -19.63
C GLN A 61 -21.61 -15.88 -18.95
N ALA A 62 -21.40 -14.64 -18.52
CA ALA A 62 -20.19 -14.25 -17.78
C ALA A 62 -20.35 -14.62 -16.29
N ALA A 63 -19.71 -15.68 -15.85
CA ALA A 63 -19.83 -16.22 -14.49
C ALA A 63 -19.60 -15.20 -13.37
N CYS A 64 -18.71 -14.21 -13.58
CA CYS A 64 -18.37 -13.21 -12.58
C CYS A 64 -19.51 -12.22 -12.25
N VAL A 65 -20.55 -12.13 -13.07
CA VAL A 65 -21.70 -11.21 -12.89
C VAL A 65 -23.06 -11.92 -12.94
N TYR A 66 -23.11 -13.17 -13.38
CA TYR A 66 -24.36 -13.89 -13.52
C TYR A 66 -24.79 -14.51 -12.18
N PRO A 67 -25.98 -14.19 -11.65
CA PRO A 67 -26.46 -14.71 -10.39
C PRO A 67 -26.85 -16.18 -10.49
N VAL A 68 -26.73 -16.94 -9.39
CA VAL A 68 -27.22 -18.31 -9.29
C VAL A 68 -28.73 -18.33 -9.07
N ASN A 69 -29.40 -19.40 -9.56
CA ASN A 69 -30.82 -19.66 -9.32
C ASN A 69 -31.06 -21.14 -9.05
N GLU A 70 -32.11 -21.46 -8.32
CA GLU A 70 -32.50 -22.84 -7.98
C GLU A 70 -32.58 -23.73 -9.23
N GLY A 71 -32.00 -24.92 -9.16
CA GLY A 71 -31.99 -25.93 -10.24
C GLY A 71 -31.08 -25.58 -11.44
N MET A 72 -30.24 -24.52 -11.33
CA MET A 72 -29.34 -24.15 -12.43
C MET A 72 -28.29 -25.25 -12.67
N GLU A 73 -28.07 -25.59 -13.96
CA GLU A 73 -27.03 -26.50 -14.40
C GLU A 73 -26.02 -25.77 -15.27
N VAL A 74 -24.76 -25.74 -14.81
CA VAL A 74 -23.65 -24.94 -15.38
C VAL A 74 -22.54 -25.86 -15.90
N PHE A 75 -22.04 -25.56 -17.09
CA PHE A 75 -20.88 -26.26 -17.69
C PHE A 75 -19.76 -25.24 -17.88
N THR A 76 -18.64 -25.47 -17.16
CA THR A 76 -17.51 -24.53 -17.16
C THR A 76 -16.47 -24.84 -18.24
N ASN A 77 -16.53 -26.02 -18.85
CA ASN A 77 -15.53 -26.51 -19.79
C ASN A 77 -16.09 -27.21 -21.03
N SER A 78 -17.26 -26.78 -21.53
CA SER A 78 -17.80 -27.31 -22.80
C SER A 78 -16.96 -26.86 -24.01
N PRO A 79 -17.06 -27.56 -25.18
CA PRO A 79 -16.38 -27.13 -26.40
C PRO A 79 -16.70 -25.69 -26.81
N ALA A 80 -17.95 -25.24 -26.60
CA ALA A 80 -18.37 -23.86 -26.86
C ALA A 80 -17.66 -22.86 -25.95
N VAL A 81 -17.57 -23.17 -24.66
CA VAL A 81 -16.88 -22.34 -23.66
C VAL A 81 -15.38 -22.22 -23.99
N ARG A 82 -14.70 -23.33 -24.29
CA ARG A 82 -13.26 -23.32 -24.64
C ARG A 82 -12.99 -22.45 -25.87
N ARG A 83 -13.78 -22.61 -26.94
CA ARG A 83 -13.63 -21.80 -28.16
C ARG A 83 -13.86 -20.32 -27.90
N ALA A 84 -14.92 -19.97 -27.15
CA ALA A 84 -15.24 -18.58 -26.85
C ALA A 84 -14.16 -17.89 -25.99
N ARG A 85 -13.66 -18.57 -24.95
CA ARG A 85 -12.57 -18.04 -24.11
C ARG A 85 -11.30 -17.81 -24.93
N LYS A 86 -10.92 -18.77 -25.78
CA LYS A 86 -9.74 -18.63 -26.64
C LYS A 86 -9.88 -17.46 -27.61
N ALA A 87 -11.01 -17.33 -28.29
CA ALA A 87 -11.28 -16.22 -29.21
C ALA A 87 -11.25 -14.86 -28.50
N ASN A 88 -11.89 -14.76 -27.31
CA ASN A 88 -11.89 -13.53 -26.52
C ASN A 88 -10.45 -13.13 -26.10
N LEU A 89 -9.63 -14.10 -25.73
CA LEU A 89 -8.25 -13.83 -25.32
C LEU A 89 -7.38 -13.43 -26.53
N GLU A 90 -7.54 -14.10 -27.67
CA GLU A 90 -6.87 -13.70 -28.93
C GLU A 90 -7.23 -12.27 -29.35
N LEU A 91 -8.52 -11.86 -29.22
CA LEU A 91 -8.96 -10.49 -29.48
C LEU A 91 -8.32 -9.47 -28.52
N ILE A 92 -8.18 -9.80 -27.23
CA ILE A 92 -7.48 -8.94 -26.28
C ILE A 92 -5.99 -8.83 -26.64
N LEU A 93 -5.36 -9.93 -27.03
CA LEU A 93 -3.95 -9.97 -27.40
C LEU A 93 -3.66 -9.25 -28.73
N SER A 94 -4.66 -9.16 -29.64
CA SER A 94 -4.46 -8.44 -30.92
C SER A 94 -4.22 -6.94 -30.72
N ASN A 95 -4.81 -6.35 -29.68
CA ASN A 95 -4.69 -4.92 -29.35
C ASN A 95 -3.65 -4.64 -28.23
N HIS A 96 -2.92 -5.64 -27.77
CA HIS A 96 -1.97 -5.49 -26.67
C HIS A 96 -0.51 -5.43 -27.17
N ASP A 97 0.29 -4.48 -26.66
CA ASP A 97 1.74 -4.48 -26.91
C ASP A 97 2.40 -5.71 -26.29
N ARG A 98 2.73 -6.69 -27.12
CA ARG A 98 3.22 -8.03 -26.77
C ARG A 98 4.72 -8.11 -26.52
N LYS A 99 5.40 -6.99 -26.27
CA LYS A 99 6.83 -6.96 -25.93
C LYS A 99 7.09 -7.46 -24.50
N CYS A 100 6.71 -8.71 -24.22
CA CYS A 100 6.74 -9.26 -22.86
C CYS A 100 8.13 -9.28 -22.24
N LEU A 101 9.19 -9.56 -23.00
CA LEU A 101 10.57 -9.66 -22.48
C LEU A 101 11.09 -8.34 -21.90
N THR A 102 10.58 -7.20 -22.38
CA THR A 102 10.95 -5.86 -21.88
C THR A 102 9.85 -5.25 -21.00
N CYS A 103 8.78 -5.98 -20.72
CA CYS A 103 7.67 -5.51 -19.90
C CYS A 103 8.00 -5.63 -18.42
N ILE A 104 7.67 -4.59 -17.64
CA ILE A 104 7.84 -4.57 -16.18
C ILE A 104 7.08 -5.73 -15.46
N ARG A 105 6.04 -6.28 -16.10
CA ARG A 105 5.21 -7.37 -15.59
C ARG A 105 5.60 -8.74 -16.17
N ASN A 106 6.74 -8.83 -16.84
CA ASN A 106 7.22 -10.13 -17.35
C ASN A 106 7.27 -11.16 -16.22
N ARG A 107 6.73 -12.36 -16.45
CA ARG A 107 6.57 -13.48 -15.48
C ARG A 107 5.59 -13.22 -14.32
N ASN A 108 5.06 -12.00 -14.17
CA ASN A 108 4.02 -11.66 -13.19
C ASN A 108 2.89 -10.89 -13.87
N CYS A 109 2.29 -11.46 -14.93
CA CYS A 109 1.23 -10.86 -15.74
C CYS A 109 0.08 -11.86 -15.89
N GLU A 110 -1.13 -11.49 -15.45
CA GLU A 110 -2.31 -12.35 -15.55
C GLU A 110 -2.68 -12.65 -17.03
N LEU A 111 -2.45 -11.70 -17.95
CA LEU A 111 -2.69 -11.92 -19.39
C LEU A 111 -1.69 -12.93 -19.97
N GLN A 112 -0.40 -12.82 -19.62
CA GLN A 112 0.64 -13.76 -20.07
C GLN A 112 0.35 -15.17 -19.57
N LYS A 113 -0.03 -15.33 -18.29
CA LYS A 113 -0.44 -16.60 -17.70
C LYS A 113 -1.64 -17.20 -18.42
N LEU A 114 -2.68 -16.43 -18.70
CA LEU A 114 -3.85 -16.90 -19.44
C LEU A 114 -3.50 -17.32 -20.87
N ALA A 115 -2.60 -16.61 -21.55
CA ALA A 115 -2.17 -16.96 -22.91
C ALA A 115 -1.44 -18.32 -22.93
N ASP A 116 -0.60 -18.58 -21.93
CA ASP A 116 0.06 -19.86 -21.73
C ASP A 116 -0.93 -20.99 -21.42
N GLU A 117 -1.81 -20.80 -20.43
CA GLU A 117 -2.82 -21.77 -20.01
C GLU A 117 -3.79 -22.16 -21.17
N PHE A 118 -4.09 -21.22 -22.08
CA PHE A 118 -4.97 -21.48 -23.21
C PHE A 118 -4.23 -21.97 -24.47
N GLY A 119 -2.92 -22.15 -24.38
CA GLY A 119 -2.08 -22.62 -25.47
C GLY A 119 -2.16 -21.70 -26.69
N ILE A 120 -2.09 -20.37 -26.49
CA ILE A 120 -2.11 -19.40 -27.58
C ILE A 120 -0.69 -19.23 -28.09
N THR A 121 -0.41 -19.79 -29.25
CA THR A 121 0.88 -19.70 -29.95
C THR A 121 0.83 -18.79 -31.16
N ASP A 122 -0.37 -18.49 -31.64
CA ASP A 122 -0.63 -17.61 -32.76
C ASP A 122 -1.87 -16.74 -32.51
N ILE A 123 -1.91 -15.54 -33.07
CA ILE A 123 -3.01 -14.58 -32.93
C ILE A 123 -3.62 -14.35 -34.30
N LYS A 124 -4.87 -14.83 -34.46
CA LYS A 124 -5.59 -14.81 -35.73
C LYS A 124 -6.10 -13.43 -36.16
N TYR A 125 -6.19 -12.50 -35.19
CA TYR A 125 -6.74 -11.17 -35.44
C TYR A 125 -5.61 -10.16 -35.62
N ASP A 126 -5.74 -9.35 -36.66
CA ASP A 126 -4.78 -8.27 -36.95
C ASP A 126 -5.18 -7.00 -36.18
N GLY A 127 -4.25 -6.49 -35.37
CA GLY A 127 -4.35 -5.24 -34.63
C GLY A 127 -3.48 -4.11 -35.22
N SER A 128 -3.05 -4.21 -36.47
CA SER A 128 -2.12 -3.27 -37.11
C SER A 128 -2.62 -1.82 -37.19
N ASN A 129 -3.95 -1.61 -37.09
CA ASN A 129 -4.59 -0.30 -37.13
C ASN A 129 -4.92 0.26 -35.73
N ASP A 130 -4.43 -0.38 -34.67
CA ASP A 130 -4.69 0.08 -33.31
C ASP A 130 -3.96 1.41 -33.03
N PRO A 131 -4.59 2.30 -32.24
CA PRO A 131 -3.97 3.55 -31.88
C PRO A 131 -2.73 3.32 -30.99
N VAL A 132 -1.68 4.10 -31.22
CA VAL A 132 -0.53 4.19 -30.34
C VAL A 132 -0.75 5.34 -29.36
N PHE A 133 -0.74 5.04 -28.08
CA PHE A 133 -0.93 6.03 -27.02
C PHE A 133 0.40 6.57 -26.49
N ALA A 134 0.44 7.86 -26.19
CA ALA A 134 1.54 8.45 -25.43
C ALA A 134 1.58 7.85 -24.01
N ILE A 135 2.79 7.68 -23.49
CA ILE A 135 3.00 7.25 -22.11
C ILE A 135 2.86 8.47 -21.20
N ASP A 136 2.01 8.40 -20.19
CA ASP A 136 1.92 9.42 -19.16
C ASP A 136 2.92 9.11 -18.04
N ASP A 137 4.01 9.83 -18.05
CA ASP A 137 5.11 9.78 -17.09
C ASP A 137 5.18 11.06 -16.21
N SER A 138 4.10 11.83 -16.15
CA SER A 138 4.03 13.10 -15.43
C SER A 138 4.06 12.94 -13.91
N SER A 139 3.56 11.79 -13.39
CA SER A 139 3.50 11.53 -11.95
C SER A 139 4.90 11.33 -11.35
N PRO A 140 5.16 11.83 -10.12
CA PRO A 140 6.37 11.49 -9.37
C PRO A 140 6.39 10.02 -8.90
N SER A 141 5.23 9.36 -8.88
CA SER A 141 5.04 8.07 -8.20
C SER A 141 4.83 6.89 -9.12
N TYR A 142 4.20 7.08 -10.29
CA TYR A 142 3.89 5.98 -11.21
C TYR A 142 3.78 6.44 -12.66
N VAL A 143 3.85 5.47 -13.56
CA VAL A 143 3.74 5.64 -15.02
C VAL A 143 2.49 4.92 -15.52
N ARG A 144 1.83 5.47 -16.54
CA ARG A 144 0.70 4.88 -17.25
C ARG A 144 1.02 4.69 -18.72
N ASP A 145 0.95 3.44 -19.18
CA ASP A 145 1.17 3.02 -20.57
C ASP A 145 -0.10 2.35 -21.13
N ASN A 146 -0.92 3.09 -21.85
CA ASN A 146 -2.16 2.59 -22.43
C ASN A 146 -1.94 1.59 -23.56
N ASN A 147 -0.76 1.48 -24.16
CA ASN A 147 -0.45 0.47 -25.18
C ASN A 147 -0.50 -0.96 -24.60
N LYS A 148 -0.37 -1.07 -23.29
CA LYS A 148 -0.49 -2.34 -22.54
C LYS A 148 -1.84 -2.50 -21.83
N CYS A 149 -2.77 -1.57 -22.02
CA CYS A 149 -4.05 -1.60 -21.33
C CYS A 149 -5.02 -2.58 -22.01
N VAL A 150 -5.63 -3.47 -21.23
CA VAL A 150 -6.66 -4.43 -21.69
C VAL A 150 -8.08 -3.96 -21.36
N LEU A 151 -8.27 -2.70 -21.01
CA LEU A 151 -9.56 -2.06 -20.69
C LEU A 151 -10.39 -2.80 -19.63
N CYS A 152 -9.74 -3.51 -18.70
CA CYS A 152 -10.41 -4.27 -17.65
C CYS A 152 -11.07 -3.40 -16.58
N ARG A 153 -10.72 -2.11 -16.49
CA ARG A 153 -11.25 -1.09 -15.55
C ARG A 153 -11.00 -1.37 -14.06
N ARG A 154 -10.16 -2.34 -13.69
CA ARG A 154 -9.83 -2.59 -12.28
C ARG A 154 -9.23 -1.34 -11.61
N CYS A 155 -8.36 -0.61 -12.31
CA CYS A 155 -7.76 0.64 -11.82
C CYS A 155 -8.79 1.76 -11.61
N VAL A 156 -9.78 1.87 -12.49
CA VAL A 156 -10.89 2.83 -12.38
C VAL A 156 -11.71 2.54 -11.12
N ALA A 157 -12.09 1.28 -10.93
CA ALA A 157 -12.84 0.84 -9.75
C ALA A 157 -12.02 1.03 -8.45
N ALA A 158 -10.72 0.70 -8.47
CA ALA A 158 -9.85 0.91 -7.32
C ALA A 158 -9.72 2.40 -6.95
N CYS A 159 -9.63 3.29 -7.94
CA CYS A 159 -9.59 4.74 -7.72
C CYS A 159 -10.93 5.27 -7.16
N ALA A 160 -12.06 4.76 -7.66
CA ALA A 160 -13.39 5.10 -7.15
C ALA A 160 -13.59 4.59 -5.69
N ASN A 161 -13.08 3.39 -5.36
CA ASN A 161 -13.11 2.85 -4.00
C ASN A 161 -12.25 3.65 -3.01
N GLN A 162 -11.32 4.47 -3.52
CA GLN A 162 -10.58 5.45 -2.73
C GLN A 162 -11.27 6.83 -2.67
N ALA A 163 -12.47 6.99 -3.23
CA ALA A 163 -13.16 8.28 -3.36
C ALA A 163 -12.32 9.39 -4.03
N VAL A 164 -11.36 9.01 -4.85
CA VAL A 164 -10.47 9.92 -5.60
C VAL A 164 -10.99 10.12 -7.02
N SER A 165 -11.29 9.03 -7.73
CA SER A 165 -11.97 9.02 -9.05
C SER A 165 -11.34 9.91 -10.14
N VAL A 166 -10.02 10.10 -10.11
CA VAL A 166 -9.32 10.93 -11.11
C VAL A 166 -9.07 10.22 -12.44
N ILE A 167 -9.16 8.88 -12.46
CA ILE A 167 -9.01 8.09 -13.69
C ILE A 167 -10.34 7.46 -14.10
N GLY A 168 -10.61 7.50 -15.40
CA GLY A 168 -11.81 6.98 -16.01
C GLY A 168 -11.57 6.52 -17.44
N LEU A 169 -12.62 6.16 -18.15
CA LEU A 169 -12.55 5.91 -19.58
C LEU A 169 -12.55 7.22 -20.34
N GLN A 170 -11.66 7.32 -21.30
CA GLN A 170 -11.60 8.39 -22.28
C GLN A 170 -11.98 7.83 -23.66
N ASN A 171 -12.64 8.64 -24.47
CA ASN A 171 -13.03 8.29 -25.82
C ASN A 171 -13.96 7.04 -25.91
N ARG A 172 -14.11 6.43 -27.07
CA ARG A 172 -14.90 5.22 -27.33
C ARG A 172 -14.39 4.48 -28.55
N GLY A 173 -14.84 3.22 -28.72
CA GLY A 173 -14.39 2.36 -29.82
C GLY A 173 -12.92 1.99 -29.67
N PHE A 174 -12.19 1.91 -30.78
CA PHE A 174 -10.78 1.52 -30.80
C PHE A 174 -9.84 2.52 -30.13
N VAL A 175 -10.22 3.80 -30.07
CA VAL A 175 -9.45 4.85 -29.39
C VAL A 175 -9.75 4.97 -27.90
N THR A 176 -10.50 4.01 -27.34
CA THR A 176 -10.78 4.00 -25.90
C THR A 176 -9.50 3.82 -25.11
N SER A 177 -9.27 4.69 -24.13
CA SER A 177 -8.15 4.64 -23.22
C SER A 177 -8.60 4.81 -21.76
N VAL A 178 -7.71 4.57 -20.82
CA VAL A 178 -7.90 4.88 -19.41
C VAL A 178 -7.02 6.07 -19.05
N GLY A 179 -7.62 7.14 -18.54
CA GLY A 179 -6.90 8.38 -18.27
C GLY A 179 -7.62 9.32 -17.33
N CYS A 180 -7.05 10.49 -17.14
CA CYS A 180 -7.69 11.61 -16.45
C CYS A 180 -8.61 12.37 -17.41
N ALA A 181 -9.59 13.09 -16.88
CA ALA A 181 -10.52 13.86 -17.70
C ALA A 181 -9.78 14.80 -18.68
N PHE A 182 -10.26 14.87 -19.90
CA PHE A 182 -9.68 15.71 -20.98
C PHE A 182 -8.20 15.42 -21.29
N GLU A 183 -7.75 14.18 -21.03
CA GLU A 183 -6.35 13.75 -21.22
C GLU A 183 -5.33 14.56 -20.37
N THR A 184 -5.81 15.23 -19.31
CA THR A 184 -4.96 15.99 -18.40
C THR A 184 -3.86 15.09 -17.81
N PRO A 185 -2.61 15.56 -17.75
CA PRO A 185 -1.53 14.85 -17.07
C PRO A 185 -1.88 14.55 -15.62
N VAL A 186 -1.54 13.38 -15.11
CA VAL A 186 -1.95 12.96 -13.76
C VAL A 186 -1.41 13.87 -12.66
N VAL A 187 -0.26 14.52 -12.87
CA VAL A 187 0.35 15.46 -11.92
C VAL A 187 -0.52 16.68 -11.65
N GLU A 188 -1.35 17.08 -12.62
CA GLU A 188 -2.24 18.25 -12.54
C GLU A 188 -3.58 17.93 -11.89
N THR A 189 -3.79 16.68 -11.45
CA THR A 189 -5.05 16.22 -10.85
C THR A 189 -4.96 16.06 -9.34
N SER A 190 -6.10 15.85 -8.69
CA SER A 190 -6.18 15.50 -7.27
C SER A 190 -5.77 14.05 -6.96
N CYS A 191 -4.96 13.41 -7.82
CA CYS A 191 -4.42 12.07 -7.56
C CYS A 191 -3.59 12.06 -6.28
N ILE A 192 -3.88 11.11 -5.39
CA ILE A 192 -3.19 10.95 -4.09
C ILE A 192 -1.99 10.00 -4.17
N TYR A 193 -1.66 9.52 -5.34
CA TYR A 193 -0.52 8.63 -5.63
C TYR A 193 -0.49 7.32 -4.81
N CYS A 194 -1.62 6.86 -4.29
CA CYS A 194 -1.70 5.69 -3.40
C CYS A 194 -1.31 4.35 -4.04
N GLY A 195 -1.23 4.28 -5.39
CA GLY A 195 -0.82 3.07 -6.12
C GLY A 195 -1.84 1.91 -6.10
N GLN A 196 -3.05 2.09 -5.57
CA GLN A 196 -4.08 1.03 -5.58
C GLN A 196 -4.50 0.65 -7.00
N CYS A 197 -4.37 1.56 -7.96
CA CYS A 197 -4.54 1.29 -9.38
C CYS A 197 -3.45 0.36 -9.95
N ILE A 198 -2.21 0.45 -9.44
CA ILE A 198 -1.08 -0.40 -9.85
C ILE A 198 -1.31 -1.84 -9.39
N VAL A 199 -1.53 -2.05 -8.08
CA VAL A 199 -1.72 -3.39 -7.49
C VAL A 199 -3.01 -4.07 -7.96
N SER A 200 -3.94 -3.33 -8.56
CA SER A 200 -5.15 -3.85 -9.18
C SER A 200 -4.99 -4.17 -10.67
N CYS A 201 -3.95 -3.65 -11.34
CA CYS A 201 -3.74 -3.84 -12.77
C CYS A 201 -3.26 -5.26 -13.07
N PRO A 202 -3.95 -6.03 -13.96
CA PRO A 202 -3.55 -7.40 -14.28
C PRO A 202 -2.37 -7.47 -15.26
N VAL A 203 -1.98 -6.34 -15.85
CA VAL A 203 -0.94 -6.22 -16.88
C VAL A 203 0.04 -5.09 -16.59
N GLY A 204 0.99 -4.81 -17.48
CA GLY A 204 2.01 -3.77 -17.33
C GLY A 204 1.58 -2.35 -17.72
N ALA A 205 0.27 -2.04 -17.72
CA ALA A 205 -0.23 -0.72 -18.11
C ALA A 205 -0.04 0.36 -17.02
N LEU A 206 0.10 -0.04 -15.77
CA LEU A 206 0.38 0.83 -14.62
C LEU A 206 1.51 0.23 -13.80
N TYR A 207 2.51 1.03 -13.50
CA TYR A 207 3.68 0.62 -12.71
C TYR A 207 4.31 1.81 -11.99
N GLU A 208 5.05 1.55 -10.91
CA GLU A 208 5.75 2.58 -10.14
C GLU A 208 6.84 3.28 -10.96
N LYS A 209 7.04 4.57 -10.69
CA LYS A 209 8.15 5.36 -11.25
C LYS A 209 9.47 4.73 -10.79
N ASN A 210 10.31 4.34 -11.73
CA ASN A 210 11.56 3.64 -11.44
C ASN A 210 12.62 4.58 -10.83
N ALA A 211 13.01 4.34 -9.59
CA ALA A 211 14.07 5.06 -8.90
C ALA A 211 15.38 4.25 -8.77
N ILE A 212 15.40 2.98 -9.21
CA ILE A 212 16.58 2.12 -9.14
C ILE A 212 17.84 2.77 -9.73
N PRO A 213 17.81 3.35 -10.94
CA PRO A 213 19.03 3.93 -11.52
C PRO A 213 19.62 5.09 -10.71
N LYS A 214 18.76 5.87 -10.02
CA LYS A 214 19.24 6.94 -9.11
C LYS A 214 20.01 6.36 -7.94
N VAL A 215 19.48 5.30 -7.33
CA VAL A 215 20.05 4.65 -6.16
C VAL A 215 21.35 3.92 -6.54
N GLN A 216 21.35 3.16 -7.63
CA GLN A 216 22.58 2.50 -8.14
C GLN A 216 23.69 3.50 -8.40
N LYS A 217 23.37 4.63 -9.07
CA LYS A 217 24.34 5.70 -9.30
C LYS A 217 24.91 6.28 -8.00
N ALA A 218 24.14 6.35 -6.94
CA ALA A 218 24.61 6.82 -5.64
C ALA A 218 25.52 5.77 -4.97
N ILE A 219 25.15 4.49 -5.02
CA ILE A 219 25.96 3.37 -4.49
C ILE A 219 27.31 3.27 -5.21
N ASP A 220 27.31 3.47 -6.53
CA ASP A 220 28.55 3.43 -7.34
C ASP A 220 29.46 4.66 -7.15
N ASN A 221 29.00 5.70 -6.46
CA ASN A 221 29.77 6.91 -6.22
C ASN A 221 30.51 6.85 -4.87
N PRO A 222 31.85 6.69 -4.86
CA PRO A 222 32.64 6.58 -3.63
C PRO A 222 32.65 7.85 -2.75
N GLU A 223 32.17 9.00 -3.27
CA GLU A 223 32.04 10.24 -2.52
C GLU A 223 30.72 10.31 -1.72
N LYS A 224 29.79 9.34 -1.94
CA LYS A 224 28.54 9.28 -1.23
C LYS A 224 28.57 8.24 -0.13
N HIS A 225 28.00 8.60 1.02
CA HIS A 225 27.66 7.69 2.11
C HIS A 225 26.19 7.33 1.94
N VAL A 226 25.91 6.14 1.40
CA VAL A 226 24.56 5.73 1.03
C VAL A 226 23.90 4.95 2.15
N VAL A 227 22.94 5.58 2.79
CA VAL A 227 22.19 5.02 3.92
C VAL A 227 20.80 4.59 3.46
N VAL A 228 20.34 3.42 3.91
CA VAL A 228 18.99 2.94 3.61
C VAL A 228 18.19 2.66 4.87
N GLN A 229 16.91 3.05 4.84
CA GLN A 229 15.92 2.71 5.86
C GLN A 229 14.80 1.85 5.28
N THR A 230 14.23 0.94 6.09
CA THR A 230 13.17 0.03 5.64
C THR A 230 11.92 0.13 6.49
N ALA A 231 10.76 0.35 5.85
CA ALA A 231 9.47 0.41 6.55
C ALA A 231 9.01 -0.97 7.06
N PRO A 232 8.25 -1.03 8.17
CA PRO A 232 7.86 -2.28 8.81
C PRO A 232 7.11 -3.25 7.88
N ALA A 233 6.22 -2.77 7.03
CA ALA A 233 5.45 -3.63 6.13
C ALA A 233 6.26 -4.26 4.98
N VAL A 234 7.50 -3.82 4.73
CA VAL A 234 8.38 -4.40 3.69
C VAL A 234 8.78 -5.81 4.07
N ARG A 235 9.19 -6.02 5.33
CA ARG A 235 9.63 -7.33 5.84
C ARG A 235 8.54 -8.41 5.77
N ALA A 236 7.27 -8.01 5.87
CA ALA A 236 6.12 -8.93 5.82
C ALA A 236 5.72 -9.35 4.40
N ALA A 237 6.29 -8.75 3.34
CA ALA A 237 5.85 -8.99 1.98
C ALA A 237 6.99 -9.25 0.98
N LEU A 238 8.22 -8.80 1.24
CA LEU A 238 9.35 -8.94 0.31
C LEU A 238 9.61 -10.40 -0.08
N GLY A 239 9.43 -11.34 0.84
CA GLY A 239 9.62 -12.78 0.61
C GLY A 239 8.71 -13.35 -0.49
N GLU A 240 7.53 -12.76 -0.71
CA GLU A 240 6.59 -13.18 -1.76
C GLU A 240 7.20 -13.04 -3.17
N GLU A 241 8.04 -12.03 -3.38
CA GLU A 241 8.77 -11.82 -4.64
C GLU A 241 9.81 -12.91 -4.93
N PHE A 242 10.17 -13.70 -3.92
CA PHE A 242 11.12 -14.82 -4.00
C PHE A 242 10.48 -16.17 -3.76
N GLY A 243 9.14 -16.25 -3.84
CA GLY A 243 8.37 -17.50 -3.75
C GLY A 243 8.12 -17.99 -2.32
N LEU A 244 8.39 -17.20 -1.29
CA LEU A 244 8.02 -17.53 0.07
C LEU A 244 6.50 -17.35 0.28
N PRO A 245 5.89 -18.08 1.23
CA PRO A 245 4.48 -17.90 1.56
C PRO A 245 4.15 -16.44 1.95
N MET A 246 2.94 -16.01 1.61
CA MET A 246 2.42 -14.69 1.96
C MET A 246 2.53 -14.43 3.47
N GLY A 247 3.03 -13.25 3.84
CA GLY A 247 3.20 -12.88 5.25
C GLY A 247 4.37 -13.56 5.96
N THR A 248 5.32 -14.16 5.23
CA THR A 248 6.56 -14.67 5.83
C THR A 248 7.49 -13.50 6.19
N PRO A 249 7.83 -13.30 7.47
CA PRO A 249 8.76 -12.24 7.86
C PRO A 249 10.18 -12.57 7.36
N VAL A 250 10.86 -11.58 6.77
CA VAL A 250 12.20 -11.75 6.19
C VAL A 250 13.16 -10.64 6.61
N THR A 251 13.01 -10.14 7.83
CA THR A 251 13.76 -8.99 8.37
C THR A 251 15.26 -9.16 8.19
N GLY A 252 15.85 -10.22 8.74
CA GLY A 252 17.30 -10.43 8.68
C GLY A 252 17.84 -10.68 7.28
N LYS A 253 17.09 -11.43 6.44
CA LYS A 253 17.44 -11.64 5.02
C LYS A 253 17.37 -10.35 4.19
N MET A 254 16.43 -9.48 4.51
CA MET A 254 16.31 -8.16 3.89
C MET A 254 17.53 -7.30 4.21
N VAL A 255 17.96 -7.25 5.48
CA VAL A 255 19.16 -6.52 5.90
C VAL A 255 20.41 -7.07 5.18
N ALA A 256 20.58 -8.40 5.18
CA ALA A 256 21.68 -9.06 4.47
C ALA A 256 21.69 -8.73 2.97
N ALA A 257 20.52 -8.69 2.32
CA ALA A 257 20.42 -8.34 0.91
C ALA A 257 20.82 -6.88 0.65
N LEU A 258 20.38 -5.95 1.49
CA LEU A 258 20.71 -4.52 1.35
C LEU A 258 22.20 -4.26 1.50
N ARG A 259 22.90 -4.90 2.44
CA ARG A 259 24.35 -4.82 2.55
C ARG A 259 25.06 -5.36 1.30
N ARG A 260 24.58 -6.47 0.74
CA ARG A 260 25.16 -7.04 -0.50
C ARG A 260 24.86 -6.20 -1.74
N LEU A 261 23.84 -5.36 -1.70
CA LEU A 261 23.59 -4.36 -2.75
C LEU A 261 24.54 -3.16 -2.68
N GLY A 262 25.32 -3.02 -1.60
CA GLY A 262 26.33 -1.98 -1.45
C GLY A 262 25.90 -0.75 -0.67
N PHE A 263 24.82 -0.83 0.11
CA PHE A 263 24.48 0.23 1.07
C PHE A 263 25.48 0.26 2.22
N ASP A 264 25.98 1.45 2.60
CA ASP A 264 26.95 1.63 3.68
C ASP A 264 26.35 1.40 5.05
N LYS A 265 25.06 1.76 5.22
CA LYS A 265 24.30 1.56 6.44
C LYS A 265 22.86 1.15 6.14
N VAL A 266 22.36 0.20 6.92
CA VAL A 266 21.00 -0.33 6.84
C VAL A 266 20.30 -0.12 8.17
N PHE A 267 19.30 0.76 8.21
CA PHE A 267 18.57 1.13 9.41
C PHE A 267 17.10 0.71 9.36
N ASP A 268 16.49 0.62 10.54
CA ASP A 268 15.07 0.33 10.67
C ASP A 268 14.23 1.60 10.81
N THR A 269 13.27 1.81 9.92
CA THR A 269 12.31 2.92 10.05
C THR A 269 11.46 2.78 11.32
N ASP A 270 11.36 1.59 11.90
CA ASP A 270 10.61 1.33 13.14
C ASP A 270 11.18 2.13 14.32
N THR A 271 12.51 2.36 14.36
CA THR A 271 13.15 3.29 15.32
C THR A 271 12.57 4.71 15.18
N SER A 272 12.41 5.19 13.95
CA SER A 272 11.80 6.50 13.72
C SER A 272 10.28 6.51 13.93
N ALA A 273 9.61 5.35 13.82
CA ALA A 273 8.21 5.24 14.23
C ALA A 273 8.07 5.45 15.74
N ASP A 274 9.00 4.93 16.54
CA ASP A 274 9.05 5.22 17.98
C ASP A 274 9.27 6.70 18.25
N LEU A 275 10.17 7.37 17.51
CA LEU A 275 10.37 8.81 17.60
C LEU A 275 9.08 9.59 17.23
N THR A 276 8.36 9.13 16.19
CA THR A 276 7.09 9.73 15.79
C THR A 276 6.05 9.64 16.91
N ILE A 277 5.95 8.52 17.61
CA ILE A 277 5.04 8.40 18.76
C ILE A 277 5.40 9.33 19.89
N MET A 278 6.68 9.56 20.14
CA MET A 278 7.08 10.52 21.17
C MET A 278 6.67 11.95 20.83
N GLU A 279 6.82 12.37 19.57
CA GLU A 279 6.42 13.70 19.11
C GLU A 279 4.89 13.81 19.00
N GLU A 280 4.23 12.92 18.26
CA GLU A 280 2.78 12.94 18.03
C GLU A 280 1.98 12.68 19.31
N GLY A 281 2.46 11.76 20.17
CA GLY A 281 1.85 11.49 21.47
C GLY A 281 1.95 12.70 22.42
N THR A 282 3.08 13.41 22.43
CA THR A 282 3.26 14.64 23.21
C THR A 282 2.36 15.75 22.65
N GLU A 283 2.31 15.94 21.33
CA GLU A 283 1.38 16.87 20.68
C GLU A 283 -0.07 16.54 21.02
N PHE A 284 -0.46 15.26 21.03
CA PHE A 284 -1.80 14.84 21.45
C PHE A 284 -2.10 15.22 22.91
N ILE A 285 -1.17 14.92 23.83
CA ILE A 285 -1.32 15.27 25.26
C ILE A 285 -1.52 16.78 25.44
N GLU A 286 -0.76 17.60 24.71
CA GLU A 286 -0.90 19.06 24.78
C GLU A 286 -2.26 19.53 24.25
N ARG A 287 -2.67 19.08 23.06
CA ARG A 287 -3.96 19.43 22.44
C ARG A 287 -5.15 18.96 23.30
N PHE A 288 -5.08 17.73 23.82
CA PHE A 288 -6.11 17.15 24.67
C PHE A 288 -6.22 17.89 26.01
N THR A 289 -5.12 18.28 26.62
CA THR A 289 -5.11 19.05 27.88
C THR A 289 -5.68 20.44 27.69
N LYS A 290 -5.32 21.12 26.61
CA LYS A 290 -5.79 22.47 26.26
C LYS A 290 -7.19 22.47 25.63
N GLN A 291 -7.70 21.32 25.19
CA GLN A 291 -8.95 21.18 24.42
C GLN A 291 -8.93 22.00 23.11
N GLU A 292 -7.79 22.00 22.42
CA GLU A 292 -7.57 22.79 21.20
C GLU A 292 -7.25 21.89 20.01
N LYS A 293 -7.74 22.25 18.83
CA LYS A 293 -7.48 21.57 17.54
C LYS A 293 -7.72 20.04 17.60
N LEU A 294 -8.78 19.63 18.27
CA LEU A 294 -9.25 18.24 18.31
C LEU A 294 -10.32 17.99 17.21
N PRO A 295 -10.41 16.77 16.66
CA PRO A 295 -9.51 15.65 16.92
C PRO A 295 -8.11 15.91 16.38
N LEU A 296 -7.06 15.38 17.03
CA LEU A 296 -5.77 15.19 16.38
C LEU A 296 -5.92 14.07 15.33
N ILE A 297 -5.39 14.29 14.12
CA ILE A 297 -5.46 13.28 13.05
C ILE A 297 -4.04 12.94 12.60
N THR A 298 -3.71 11.66 12.53
CA THR A 298 -2.37 11.20 12.12
C THR A 298 -1.96 11.71 10.72
N SER A 299 -0.68 11.97 10.51
CA SER A 299 -0.12 12.54 9.28
C SER A 299 0.92 11.63 8.58
N CYS A 300 1.22 10.46 9.11
CA CYS A 300 2.25 9.56 8.59
C CYS A 300 1.93 8.95 7.21
N SER A 301 0.69 9.05 6.73
CA SER A 301 0.24 8.53 5.44
C SER A 301 0.11 9.65 4.39
N PRO A 302 1.10 9.83 3.47
CA PRO A 302 1.11 10.97 2.54
C PRO A 302 -0.04 10.96 1.53
N GLY A 303 -0.57 9.80 1.20
CA GLY A 303 -1.77 9.71 0.36
C GLY A 303 -3.01 10.24 1.08
N TRP A 304 -3.13 10.03 2.38
CA TRP A 304 -4.17 10.61 3.22
C TRP A 304 -3.97 12.12 3.36
N VAL A 305 -2.79 12.57 3.68
CA VAL A 305 -2.48 14.02 3.81
C VAL A 305 -2.86 14.75 2.52
N LYS A 306 -2.43 14.24 1.35
CA LYS A 306 -2.79 14.84 0.06
C LYS A 306 -4.29 14.80 -0.20
N PHE A 307 -4.99 13.75 0.22
CA PHE A 307 -6.45 13.67 0.13
C PHE A 307 -7.13 14.73 1.00
N CYS A 308 -6.64 14.93 2.22
CA CYS A 308 -7.11 15.97 3.15
C CYS A 308 -6.90 17.36 2.55
N GLU A 309 -5.69 17.69 2.10
CA GLU A 309 -5.34 18.97 1.46
C GLU A 309 -6.26 19.32 0.29
N HIS A 310 -6.71 18.32 -0.52
CA HIS A 310 -7.63 18.55 -1.65
C HIS A 310 -9.10 18.58 -1.28
N ASN A 311 -9.55 17.75 -0.34
CA ASN A 311 -10.97 17.50 -0.11
C ASN A 311 -11.50 18.03 1.21
N PHE A 312 -10.63 18.17 2.21
CA PHE A 312 -10.95 18.59 3.58
C PHE A 312 -9.93 19.60 4.12
N PRO A 313 -9.67 20.71 3.40
CA PRO A 313 -8.65 21.68 3.80
C PRO A 313 -8.95 22.33 5.16
N GLU A 314 -10.20 22.30 5.63
CA GLU A 314 -10.61 22.75 6.96
C GLU A 314 -10.04 21.90 8.11
N PHE A 315 -9.57 20.68 7.82
CA PHE A 315 -8.94 19.79 8.80
C PHE A 315 -7.41 19.78 8.72
N THR A 316 -6.78 20.61 7.89
CA THR A 316 -5.31 20.66 7.83
C THR A 316 -4.67 21.04 9.15
N ASP A 317 -5.30 21.90 9.95
CA ASP A 317 -4.83 22.27 11.30
C ASP A 317 -5.06 21.17 12.35
N ASN A 318 -5.91 20.18 12.04
CA ASN A 318 -6.14 19.01 12.87
C ASN A 318 -5.12 17.89 12.61
N LEU A 319 -4.43 17.92 11.46
CA LEU A 319 -3.36 16.97 11.20
C LEU A 319 -2.25 17.15 12.24
N SER A 320 -1.63 16.04 12.64
CA SER A 320 -0.42 16.07 13.43
C SER A 320 0.66 16.84 12.67
N THR A 321 1.37 17.69 13.36
CA THR A 321 2.51 18.42 12.78
C THR A 321 3.75 17.56 12.65
N ALA A 322 3.79 16.40 13.32
CA ALA A 322 4.85 15.43 13.21
C ALA A 322 4.98 14.94 11.75
N LYS A 323 6.20 14.95 11.20
CA LYS A 323 6.50 14.34 9.91
C LYS A 323 6.23 12.82 9.97
N SER A 324 6.12 12.18 8.81
CA SER A 324 6.08 10.73 8.78
C SER A 324 7.40 10.11 9.28
N PRO A 325 7.39 8.87 9.81
CA PRO A 325 8.63 8.19 10.24
C PRO A 325 9.73 8.19 9.16
N MET A 326 9.36 8.07 7.88
CA MET A 326 10.32 8.14 6.77
C MET A 326 11.05 9.49 6.72
N GLU A 327 10.32 10.60 6.78
CA GLU A 327 10.89 11.94 6.68
C GLU A 327 11.58 12.38 7.97
N MET A 328 11.02 12.02 9.14
CA MET A 328 11.71 12.21 10.42
C MET A 328 13.08 11.54 10.41
N PHE A 329 13.13 10.28 9.93
CA PHE A 329 14.39 9.55 9.91
C PHE A 329 15.38 10.15 8.91
N GLY A 330 14.91 10.61 7.74
CA GLY A 330 15.76 11.34 6.81
C GLY A 330 16.40 12.58 7.43
N ALA A 331 15.60 13.38 8.14
CA ALA A 331 16.08 14.54 8.87
C ALA A 331 17.08 14.18 9.96
N VAL A 332 16.81 13.11 10.75
CA VAL A 332 17.72 12.59 11.80
C VAL A 332 19.03 12.09 11.20
N ILE A 333 18.98 11.36 10.08
CA ILE A 333 20.19 10.86 9.40
C ILE A 333 21.05 12.02 8.92
N LYS A 334 20.46 13.05 8.31
CA LYS A 334 21.21 14.21 7.78
C LYS A 334 21.53 15.30 8.81
N SER A 335 21.11 15.12 10.07
CA SER A 335 21.45 16.02 11.16
C SER A 335 22.19 15.29 12.30
N TYR A 336 21.47 14.61 13.18
CA TYR A 336 22.02 13.92 14.33
C TYR A 336 23.09 12.89 13.98
N TYR A 337 22.79 11.97 13.02
CA TYR A 337 23.74 10.94 12.62
C TYR A 337 24.97 11.54 11.92
N ALA A 338 24.76 12.47 10.99
CA ALA A 338 25.83 13.19 10.30
C ALA A 338 26.81 13.84 11.29
N GLU A 339 26.26 14.55 12.31
CA GLU A 339 27.05 15.20 13.37
C GLU A 339 27.80 14.18 14.23
N LYS A 340 27.12 13.13 14.71
CA LYS A 340 27.74 12.10 15.57
C LYS A 340 28.81 11.28 14.87
N GLN A 341 28.70 11.05 13.58
CA GLN A 341 29.66 10.31 12.77
C GLN A 341 30.72 11.22 12.13
N ASN A 342 30.60 12.54 12.31
CA ASN A 342 31.45 13.54 11.65
C ASN A 342 31.47 13.37 10.12
N ILE A 343 30.29 13.15 9.52
CA ILE A 343 30.08 13.01 8.09
C ILE A 343 29.42 14.29 7.57
N ASP A 344 29.90 14.82 6.43
CA ASP A 344 29.22 15.92 5.77
C ASP A 344 27.85 15.47 5.29
N LYS A 345 26.79 16.15 5.72
CA LYS A 345 25.41 15.84 5.34
C LYS A 345 25.17 15.87 3.83
N GLU A 346 25.91 16.69 3.08
CA GLU A 346 25.85 16.75 1.62
C GLU A 346 26.41 15.49 0.95
N SER A 347 27.29 14.74 1.63
CA SER A 347 27.80 13.45 1.17
C SER A 347 26.82 12.31 1.43
N ILE A 348 25.89 12.46 2.38
CA ILE A 348 24.89 11.43 2.70
C ILE A 348 23.84 11.37 1.61
N TYR A 349 23.57 10.16 1.09
CA TYR A 349 22.47 9.86 0.21
C TYR A 349 21.47 8.95 0.94
N SER A 350 20.32 9.52 1.33
CA SER A 350 19.32 8.83 2.14
C SER A 350 18.29 8.14 1.24
N VAL A 351 18.19 6.81 1.35
CA VAL A 351 17.26 5.96 0.60
C VAL A 351 16.23 5.35 1.54
N ALA A 352 14.97 5.36 1.13
CA ALA A 352 13.88 4.74 1.88
C ALA A 352 13.25 3.60 1.09
N ILE A 353 13.18 2.39 1.65
CA ILE A 353 12.43 1.26 1.10
C ILE A 353 11.03 1.25 1.72
N MET A 354 10.01 1.51 0.88
CA MET A 354 8.66 1.78 1.35
C MET A 354 7.61 0.89 0.65
N PRO A 355 6.57 0.41 1.35
CA PRO A 355 5.46 -0.32 0.74
C PRO A 355 4.53 0.58 -0.09
N CYS A 356 4.88 1.82 -0.30
CA CYS A 356 4.00 2.91 -0.69
C CYS A 356 4.55 3.68 -1.89
N THR A 357 3.69 4.04 -2.84
CA THR A 357 4.07 4.89 -3.98
C THR A 357 3.90 6.38 -3.69
N SER A 358 3.01 6.77 -2.74
CA SER A 358 2.88 8.16 -2.30
C SER A 358 4.13 8.69 -1.59
N LYS A 359 4.96 7.82 -1.01
CA LYS A 359 6.23 8.19 -0.39
C LYS A 359 7.23 8.79 -1.38
N LYS A 360 7.17 8.39 -2.67
CA LYS A 360 7.95 9.05 -3.74
C LYS A 360 7.55 10.52 -3.95
N PHE A 361 6.29 10.85 -3.73
CA PHE A 361 5.78 12.22 -3.78
C PHE A 361 6.12 12.98 -2.49
N GLU A 362 5.95 12.36 -1.33
CA GLU A 362 6.26 12.97 -0.04
C GLU A 362 7.72 13.44 0.01
N ALA A 363 8.65 12.57 -0.39
CA ALA A 363 10.07 12.89 -0.45
C ALA A 363 10.44 14.06 -1.40
N GLN A 364 9.53 14.51 -2.25
CA GLN A 364 9.73 15.65 -3.16
C GLN A 364 9.00 16.92 -2.70
N ARG A 365 8.34 16.88 -1.55
CA ARG A 365 7.68 18.08 -1.01
C ARG A 365 8.75 19.09 -0.54
N PRO A 366 8.58 20.39 -0.87
CA PRO A 366 9.59 21.40 -0.51
C PRO A 366 9.87 21.51 0.98
N GLU A 367 8.85 21.25 1.80
CA GLU A 367 8.92 21.29 3.27
C GLU A 367 9.67 20.08 3.89
N MET A 368 10.01 19.05 3.10
CA MET A 368 10.77 17.87 3.54
C MET A 368 12.28 18.07 3.32
N SER A 369 12.81 19.17 3.83
CA SER A 369 14.21 19.58 3.73
C SER A 369 14.71 20.29 4.99
N SER A 370 14.19 19.92 6.15
CA SER A 370 14.47 20.59 7.42
C SER A 370 15.94 20.45 7.89
N SER A 371 16.65 19.43 7.44
CA SER A 371 18.10 19.28 7.65
C SER A 371 18.95 20.31 6.88
N GLY A 372 18.31 21.15 6.03
CA GLY A 372 18.96 22.09 5.11
C GLY A 372 19.30 21.48 3.75
N THR A 373 19.07 20.17 3.58
CA THR A 373 19.08 19.43 2.31
C THR A 373 17.83 18.59 2.24
N GLN A 374 17.51 17.97 1.10
CA GLN A 374 16.38 17.05 1.02
C GLN A 374 16.54 15.89 2.02
N ASP A 375 15.55 15.66 2.88
CA ASP A 375 15.66 14.67 3.95
C ASP A 375 15.77 13.25 3.38
N ILE A 376 15.01 12.93 2.31
CA ILE A 376 15.06 11.65 1.58
C ILE A 376 15.40 11.89 0.10
N ASP A 377 16.51 11.36 -0.39
CA ASP A 377 16.97 11.53 -1.77
C ASP A 377 16.25 10.60 -2.74
N ALA A 378 15.91 9.39 -2.31
CA ALA A 378 15.18 8.43 -3.13
C ALA A 378 14.29 7.51 -2.28
N SER A 379 13.07 7.24 -2.78
CA SER A 379 12.18 6.23 -2.20
C SER A 379 11.99 5.09 -3.21
N LEU A 380 12.34 3.87 -2.82
CA LEU A 380 12.10 2.63 -3.54
C LEU A 380 10.89 1.89 -2.98
N THR A 381 10.13 1.24 -3.84
CA THR A 381 9.07 0.33 -3.41
C THR A 381 9.63 -1.07 -3.06
N THR A 382 8.86 -1.89 -2.36
CA THR A 382 9.21 -3.30 -2.11
C THR A 382 9.51 -4.06 -3.42
N ARG A 383 8.74 -3.78 -4.48
CA ARG A 383 8.97 -4.36 -5.82
C ARG A 383 10.26 -3.89 -6.47
N GLU A 384 10.63 -2.62 -6.29
CA GLU A 384 11.92 -2.10 -6.79
C GLU A 384 13.09 -2.75 -6.08
N LEU A 385 13.03 -2.90 -4.74
CA LEU A 385 14.04 -3.64 -3.99
C LEU A 385 14.18 -5.07 -4.49
N ALA A 386 13.07 -5.79 -4.68
CA ALA A 386 13.10 -7.16 -5.19
C ALA A 386 13.75 -7.24 -6.59
N ARG A 387 13.55 -6.22 -7.44
CA ARG A 387 14.23 -6.15 -8.75
C ARG A 387 15.74 -5.94 -8.60
N MET A 388 16.18 -5.04 -7.73
CA MET A 388 17.62 -4.82 -7.46
C MET A 388 18.29 -6.10 -6.96
N ILE A 389 17.65 -6.83 -6.04
CA ILE A 389 18.16 -8.11 -5.51
C ILE A 389 18.31 -9.14 -6.62
N ARG A 390 17.32 -9.26 -7.53
CA ARG A 390 17.41 -10.18 -8.69
C ARG A 390 18.48 -9.76 -9.70
N GLU A 391 18.59 -8.47 -9.98
CA GLU A 391 19.58 -7.91 -10.90
C GLU A 391 21.00 -8.14 -10.41
N ALA A 392 21.22 -8.04 -9.11
CA ALA A 392 22.50 -8.35 -8.47
C ALA A 392 22.80 -9.87 -8.38
N GLY A 393 21.90 -10.74 -8.81
CA GLY A 393 22.07 -12.20 -8.75
C GLY A 393 22.05 -12.77 -7.33
N ILE A 394 21.53 -12.03 -6.35
CA ILE A 394 21.49 -12.45 -4.94
C ILE A 394 20.43 -13.53 -4.77
N LYS A 395 20.85 -14.69 -4.24
CA LYS A 395 19.96 -15.79 -3.89
C LYS A 395 19.29 -15.53 -2.54
N PHE A 396 18.23 -14.73 -2.56
CA PHE A 396 17.59 -14.16 -1.38
C PHE A 396 17.25 -15.21 -0.31
N ASN A 397 16.67 -16.33 -0.70
CA ASN A 397 16.23 -17.38 0.24
C ASN A 397 17.41 -18.10 0.96
N GLU A 398 18.62 -18.03 0.39
CA GLU A 398 19.83 -18.65 0.93
C GLU A 398 20.62 -17.68 1.84
N LEU A 399 20.20 -16.41 1.95
CA LEU A 399 20.87 -15.43 2.79
C LEU A 399 20.77 -15.79 4.28
N PRO A 400 21.83 -15.51 5.07
CA PRO A 400 21.74 -15.52 6.53
C PRO A 400 20.86 -14.38 7.01
N ASP A 401 20.33 -14.49 8.22
CA ASP A 401 19.71 -13.37 8.89
C ASP A 401 20.80 -12.49 9.50
N GLU A 402 20.70 -11.16 9.28
CA GLU A 402 21.61 -10.14 9.79
C GLU A 402 20.80 -9.06 10.50
N GLU A 403 21.42 -8.40 11.49
CA GLU A 403 20.82 -7.34 12.28
C GLU A 403 21.00 -5.96 11.59
N PHE A 404 20.13 -5.01 11.90
CA PHE A 404 20.27 -3.62 11.46
C PHE A 404 21.54 -2.98 12.06
N ASP A 405 22.01 -1.89 11.46
CA ASP A 405 23.22 -1.21 11.85
C ASP A 405 23.00 -0.22 13.01
N GLU A 406 23.97 -0.13 13.90
CA GLU A 406 24.04 0.91 14.92
C GLU A 406 24.27 2.30 14.28
N PRO A 407 23.73 3.40 14.86
CA PRO A 407 23.06 3.45 16.17
C PRO A 407 21.53 3.27 16.14
N PHE A 408 20.92 2.93 15.02
CA PHE A 408 19.47 2.89 14.83
C PHE A 408 18.94 1.47 14.52
N GLY A 409 19.63 0.47 14.97
CA GLY A 409 19.25 -0.93 14.80
C GLY A 409 18.20 -1.41 15.80
N GLU A 410 17.97 -0.68 16.90
CA GLU A 410 17.04 -1.08 17.95
C GLU A 410 15.70 -0.34 17.80
N ALA A 411 14.62 -1.11 17.68
CA ALA A 411 13.25 -0.62 17.58
C ALA A 411 12.33 -1.41 18.51
N THR A 412 11.14 -0.86 18.80
CA THR A 412 10.14 -1.55 19.63
C THR A 412 9.05 -2.20 18.78
N GLY A 413 8.32 -3.15 19.40
CA GLY A 413 7.14 -3.73 18.76
C GLY A 413 6.06 -2.68 18.39
N ALA A 414 6.04 -1.53 19.09
CA ALA A 414 5.17 -0.42 18.75
C ALA A 414 5.50 0.17 17.36
N GLY A 415 6.80 0.30 17.01
CA GLY A 415 7.22 0.73 15.68
C GLY A 415 6.82 -0.26 14.58
N VAL A 416 6.99 -1.56 14.83
CA VAL A 416 6.67 -2.62 13.87
C VAL A 416 5.19 -2.59 13.46
N ILE A 417 4.25 -2.41 14.38
CA ILE A 417 2.82 -2.44 14.07
C ILE A 417 2.31 -1.25 13.26
N PHE A 418 3.11 -0.20 13.05
CA PHE A 418 2.77 0.91 12.15
C PHE A 418 2.40 0.46 10.73
N GLY A 419 2.86 -0.71 10.33
CA GLY A 419 2.51 -1.30 9.04
C GLY A 419 1.04 -1.71 8.89
N THR A 420 0.28 -1.81 9.99
CA THR A 420 -1.12 -2.26 10.03
C THR A 420 -2.08 -1.11 10.33
N THR A 421 -3.34 -1.23 9.90
CA THR A 421 -4.38 -0.28 10.33
C THR A 421 -4.70 -0.47 11.81
N GLY A 422 -4.65 0.60 12.57
CA GLY A 422 -4.77 0.62 14.04
C GLY A 422 -3.43 0.56 14.76
N GLY A 423 -2.34 0.29 14.04
CA GLY A 423 -1.03 0.13 14.66
C GLY A 423 -0.44 1.44 15.20
N VAL A 424 -0.63 2.55 14.49
CA VAL A 424 -0.19 3.88 14.98
C VAL A 424 -0.98 4.28 16.21
N MET A 425 -2.30 4.13 16.17
CA MET A 425 -3.18 4.41 17.31
C MET A 425 -2.82 3.56 18.52
N GLU A 426 -2.60 2.26 18.32
CA GLU A 426 -2.23 1.35 19.40
C GLU A 426 -0.87 1.74 20.02
N ALA A 427 0.13 2.04 19.19
CA ALA A 427 1.44 2.53 19.64
C ALA A 427 1.33 3.83 20.45
N ALA A 428 0.52 4.78 19.96
CA ALA A 428 0.27 6.05 20.64
C ALA A 428 -0.42 5.85 21.99
N ILE A 429 -1.47 5.03 22.04
CA ILE A 429 -2.19 4.75 23.31
C ILE A 429 -1.28 4.08 24.33
N ARG A 430 -0.45 3.10 23.94
CA ARG A 430 0.52 2.43 24.82
C ARG A 430 1.43 3.45 25.53
N THR A 431 1.92 4.44 24.80
CA THR A 431 2.82 5.48 25.32
C THR A 431 2.09 6.57 26.09
N VAL A 432 1.03 7.16 25.50
CA VAL A 432 0.26 8.26 26.12
C VAL A 432 -0.38 7.82 27.44
N TYR A 433 -0.92 6.62 27.49
CA TYR A 433 -1.53 6.09 28.71
C TYR A 433 -0.50 6.04 29.86
N GLU A 434 0.68 5.45 29.61
CA GLU A 434 1.70 5.32 30.64
C GLU A 434 2.29 6.66 31.07
N LEU A 435 2.50 7.60 30.12
CA LEU A 435 2.99 8.95 30.42
C LEU A 435 2.00 9.76 31.30
N LEU A 436 0.69 9.55 31.13
CA LEU A 436 -0.33 10.27 31.90
C LEU A 436 -0.75 9.58 33.20
N GLU A 437 -0.78 8.24 33.23
CA GLU A 437 -1.21 7.46 34.39
C GLU A 437 -0.04 7.10 35.33
N GLY A 438 1.20 7.14 34.84
CA GLY A 438 2.40 6.70 35.57
C GLY A 438 2.47 5.18 35.80
N LYS A 439 1.66 4.40 35.09
CA LYS A 439 1.61 2.94 35.16
C LYS A 439 1.35 2.34 33.77
N PRO A 440 1.88 1.14 33.46
CA PRO A 440 1.65 0.49 32.17
C PRO A 440 0.18 0.09 31.99
N LEU A 441 -0.24 -0.07 30.72
CA LEU A 441 -1.50 -0.72 30.37
C LEU A 441 -1.47 -2.21 30.78
N ASP A 442 -2.57 -2.70 31.35
CA ASP A 442 -2.72 -4.13 31.69
C ASP A 442 -2.64 -5.03 30.44
N ASN A 443 -3.16 -4.55 29.31
CA ASN A 443 -3.07 -5.24 28.02
C ASN A 443 -2.63 -4.28 26.91
N LEU A 444 -1.49 -4.59 26.30
CA LEU A 444 -0.93 -3.80 25.19
C LEU A 444 -1.67 -4.05 23.87
N GLU A 445 -2.49 -5.09 23.75
CA GLU A 445 -3.25 -5.41 22.55
C GLU A 445 -4.67 -4.84 22.65
N ILE A 446 -4.91 -3.72 21.93
CA ILE A 446 -6.19 -3.01 22.00
C ILE A 446 -7.16 -3.57 20.96
N ALA A 447 -7.81 -4.69 21.30
CA ALA A 447 -8.67 -5.45 20.39
C ALA A 447 -9.70 -4.62 19.59
N PRO A 448 -10.41 -3.62 20.15
CA PRO A 448 -11.40 -2.83 19.39
C PRO A 448 -10.84 -2.07 18.18
N ILE A 449 -9.55 -1.73 18.17
CA ILE A 449 -8.92 -0.99 17.06
C ILE A 449 -8.09 -1.87 16.13
N ARG A 450 -7.93 -3.17 16.45
CA ARG A 450 -7.31 -4.17 15.55
C ARG A 450 -8.31 -4.71 14.53
N GLY A 451 -7.82 -5.37 13.49
CA GLY A 451 -8.65 -5.99 12.44
C GLY A 451 -8.73 -5.14 11.16
N ILE A 452 -9.55 -5.61 10.22
CA ILE A 452 -9.64 -5.08 8.84
C ILE A 452 -10.94 -4.35 8.54
N GLU A 453 -11.74 -4.04 9.53
CA GLU A 453 -12.94 -3.23 9.37
C GLU A 453 -12.58 -1.81 8.91
N GLY A 454 -13.40 -1.24 8.04
CA GLY A 454 -13.11 0.04 7.38
C GLY A 454 -12.98 1.22 8.34
N VAL A 455 -13.80 1.25 9.38
CA VAL A 455 -13.77 2.20 10.50
C VAL A 455 -13.95 1.41 11.79
N LYS A 456 -13.12 1.70 12.78
CA LYS A 456 -13.13 1.09 14.11
C LYS A 456 -13.08 2.20 15.14
N GLU A 457 -13.81 2.06 16.24
CA GLU A 457 -13.88 3.04 17.30
C GLU A 457 -13.58 2.39 18.65
N ALA A 458 -12.96 3.15 19.55
CA ALA A 458 -12.80 2.77 20.95
C ALA A 458 -12.95 4.00 21.84
N GLU A 459 -13.37 3.76 23.07
CA GLU A 459 -13.38 4.74 24.14
C GLU A 459 -12.58 4.18 25.32
N LEU A 460 -11.63 4.96 25.79
CA LEU A 460 -10.70 4.60 26.86
C LEU A 460 -10.80 5.67 27.95
N THR A 461 -10.52 5.30 29.19
CA THR A 461 -10.33 6.29 30.26
C THR A 461 -8.85 6.50 30.47
N ILE A 462 -8.37 7.73 30.29
CA ILE A 462 -6.97 8.11 30.50
C ILE A 462 -6.94 9.35 31.41
N ALA A 463 -6.20 9.27 32.50
CA ALA A 463 -6.13 10.32 33.53
C ALA A 463 -7.51 10.74 34.06
N GLY A 464 -8.42 9.77 34.23
CA GLY A 464 -9.78 9.98 34.69
C GLY A 464 -10.72 10.66 33.69
N LYS A 465 -10.29 10.87 32.43
CA LYS A 465 -11.10 11.47 31.36
C LYS A 465 -11.40 10.46 30.26
N PRO A 466 -12.61 10.48 29.67
CA PRO A 466 -12.89 9.67 28.49
C PRO A 466 -12.12 10.21 27.27
N VAL A 467 -11.46 9.29 26.54
CA VAL A 467 -10.76 9.57 25.29
C VAL A 467 -11.40 8.70 24.21
N LYS A 468 -12.06 9.32 23.26
CA LYS A 468 -12.70 8.65 22.13
C LYS A 468 -11.79 8.67 20.92
N VAL A 469 -11.43 7.48 20.42
CA VAL A 469 -10.54 7.32 19.26
C VAL A 469 -11.25 6.65 18.11
N ALA A 470 -10.81 6.98 16.88
CA ALA A 470 -11.25 6.30 15.67
C ALA A 470 -10.04 5.89 14.80
N VAL A 471 -10.15 4.73 14.18
CA VAL A 471 -9.16 4.21 13.23
C VAL A 471 -9.86 3.92 11.93
N CYS A 472 -9.38 4.46 10.82
CA CYS A 472 -9.90 4.14 9.51
C CYS A 472 -8.83 3.91 8.46
N HIS A 473 -9.19 3.10 7.46
CA HIS A 473 -8.34 2.84 6.31
C HIS A 473 -9.11 2.94 4.99
N GLY A 474 -8.42 3.37 3.93
CA GLY A 474 -9.05 3.73 2.66
C GLY A 474 -9.69 5.11 2.73
N THR A 475 -9.34 5.97 1.77
CA THR A 475 -9.76 7.38 1.80
C THR A 475 -11.27 7.58 1.62
N LYS A 476 -12.00 6.57 1.11
CA LYS A 476 -13.48 6.57 1.12
C LYS A 476 -14.03 6.53 2.55
N ASN A 477 -13.47 5.69 3.41
CA ASN A 477 -13.86 5.60 4.82
C ASN A 477 -13.43 6.86 5.58
N ALA A 478 -12.23 7.37 5.31
CA ALA A 478 -11.78 8.65 5.86
C ALA A 478 -12.72 9.79 5.50
N LYS A 479 -13.19 9.85 4.25
CA LYS A 479 -14.20 10.82 3.81
C LYS A 479 -15.47 10.70 4.66
N ALA A 480 -16.03 9.52 4.81
CA ALA A 480 -17.26 9.30 5.58
C ALA A 480 -17.08 9.67 7.08
N LEU A 481 -15.93 9.32 7.67
CA LEU A 481 -15.59 9.66 9.04
C LEU A 481 -15.51 11.17 9.25
N LEU A 482 -14.81 11.90 8.37
CA LEU A 482 -14.70 13.36 8.48
C LEU A 482 -16.03 14.06 8.22
N GLU A 483 -16.85 13.56 7.31
CA GLU A 483 -18.22 14.05 7.12
C GLU A 483 -19.06 13.89 8.41
N SER A 484 -18.88 12.78 9.16
CA SER A 484 -19.54 12.60 10.45
C SER A 484 -19.02 13.57 11.53
N VAL A 485 -17.71 13.86 11.53
CA VAL A 485 -17.12 14.88 12.42
C VAL A 485 -17.72 16.26 12.12
N LYS A 486 -17.85 16.63 10.84
CA LYS A 486 -18.53 17.87 10.42
C LYS A 486 -19.99 17.91 10.85
N ALA A 487 -20.66 16.77 10.91
CA ALA A 487 -22.04 16.64 11.38
C ALA A 487 -22.16 16.61 12.91
N GLY A 488 -21.07 16.72 13.65
CA GLY A 488 -21.05 16.83 15.12
C GLY A 488 -20.56 15.61 15.88
N ALA A 489 -20.11 14.54 15.21
CA ALA A 489 -19.44 13.43 15.88
C ALA A 489 -18.13 13.93 16.51
N LYS A 490 -17.85 13.52 17.75
CA LYS A 490 -16.67 13.97 18.49
C LYS A 490 -15.70 12.81 18.66
N TYR A 491 -14.45 13.07 18.38
CA TYR A 491 -13.30 12.22 18.64
C TYR A 491 -12.17 13.08 19.18
N ASP A 492 -11.27 12.48 19.93
CA ASP A 492 -10.08 13.14 20.44
C ASP A 492 -8.87 12.84 19.55
N PHE A 493 -8.78 11.59 19.05
CA PHE A 493 -7.69 11.17 18.18
C PHE A 493 -8.20 10.26 17.05
N ILE A 494 -7.73 10.50 15.82
CA ILE A 494 -8.12 9.73 14.63
C ILE A 494 -6.88 9.24 13.89
N GLU A 495 -6.75 7.92 13.69
CA GLU A 495 -5.79 7.36 12.74
C GLU A 495 -6.40 7.21 11.35
N VAL A 496 -5.68 7.64 10.32
CA VAL A 496 -6.08 7.46 8.92
C VAL A 496 -4.96 6.84 8.09
N MET A 497 -5.22 5.65 7.55
CA MET A 497 -4.38 4.99 6.55
C MET A 497 -5.01 5.11 5.16
N ALA A 498 -4.28 5.66 4.16
CA ALA A 498 -4.81 5.78 2.80
C ALA A 498 -5.09 4.43 2.13
N CYS A 499 -4.26 3.42 2.39
CA CYS A 499 -4.41 2.10 1.78
C CYS A 499 -5.36 1.19 2.58
N PRO A 500 -6.23 0.39 1.91
CA PRO A 500 -7.09 -0.57 2.60
C PRO A 500 -6.29 -1.60 3.41
N GLY A 501 -6.49 -1.64 4.72
CA GLY A 501 -5.78 -2.52 5.65
C GLY A 501 -4.45 -1.97 6.18
N GLY A 502 -4.00 -0.80 5.73
CA GLY A 502 -2.74 -0.19 6.13
C GLY A 502 -1.60 -0.40 5.12
N CYS A 503 -0.37 -0.18 5.54
CA CYS A 503 0.83 -0.26 4.69
C CYS A 503 1.14 -1.67 4.18
N VAL A 504 0.67 -2.71 4.87
CA VAL A 504 0.75 -4.12 4.42
C VAL A 504 0.11 -4.35 3.05
N ASN A 505 -0.84 -3.50 2.64
CA ASN A 505 -1.48 -3.51 1.32
C ASN A 505 -1.18 -2.22 0.53
N GLY A 506 -0.03 -1.64 0.76
CA GLY A 506 0.43 -0.42 0.08
C GLY A 506 0.63 -0.61 -1.43
N GLY A 507 0.55 0.50 -2.19
CA GLY A 507 0.69 0.49 -3.65
C GLY A 507 2.06 0.05 -4.17
N GLY A 508 3.08 -0.01 -3.30
CA GLY A 508 4.44 -0.47 -3.58
C GLY A 508 4.71 -1.94 -3.23
N GLN A 509 3.76 -2.63 -2.60
CA GLN A 509 3.88 -4.04 -2.20
C GLN A 509 3.79 -5.00 -3.39
N PRO A 510 4.24 -6.27 -3.24
CA PRO A 510 4.10 -7.32 -4.26
C PRO A 510 2.67 -7.42 -4.79
N ILE A 511 2.55 -7.63 -6.10
CA ILE A 511 1.25 -7.72 -6.77
C ILE A 511 0.75 -9.15 -6.70
N VAL A 512 -0.36 -9.33 -6.00
CA VAL A 512 -1.02 -10.62 -5.81
C VAL A 512 -2.10 -10.80 -6.87
N SER A 513 -2.16 -11.97 -7.48
CA SER A 513 -3.13 -12.31 -8.53
C SER A 513 -4.58 -12.26 -8.04
N ALA A 514 -5.54 -12.09 -8.97
CA ALA A 514 -6.96 -12.12 -8.63
C ALA A 514 -7.41 -13.46 -8.04
N GLN A 515 -6.75 -14.56 -8.41
CA GLN A 515 -7.01 -15.88 -7.86
C GLN A 515 -6.59 -15.97 -6.40
N GLU A 516 -5.33 -15.63 -6.08
CA GLU A 516 -4.82 -15.68 -4.70
C GLU A 516 -5.57 -14.74 -3.76
N ARG A 517 -5.97 -13.53 -4.24
CA ARG A 517 -6.82 -12.59 -3.48
C ARG A 517 -8.21 -13.14 -3.15
N ALA A 518 -8.71 -14.08 -3.94
CA ALA A 518 -9.99 -14.72 -3.67
C ALA A 518 -9.89 -15.87 -2.65
N GLU A 519 -8.70 -16.43 -2.48
CA GLU A 519 -8.41 -17.53 -1.55
C GLU A 519 -7.96 -17.01 -0.18
N LYS A 520 -7.22 -15.89 -0.14
CA LYS A 520 -6.63 -15.32 1.07
C LYS A 520 -6.77 -13.82 1.13
N ASP A 521 -7.08 -13.28 2.30
CA ASP A 521 -7.01 -11.85 2.53
C ASP A 521 -5.57 -11.43 2.82
N ILE A 522 -4.93 -10.83 1.82
CA ILE A 522 -3.54 -10.38 1.88
C ILE A 522 -3.27 -9.42 3.05
N ARG A 523 -4.29 -8.65 3.45
CA ARG A 523 -4.18 -7.68 4.56
C ARG A 523 -4.00 -8.40 5.88
N VAL A 524 -4.78 -9.47 6.07
CA VAL A 524 -4.73 -10.29 7.27
C VAL A 524 -3.43 -11.08 7.34
N GLU A 525 -3.04 -11.75 6.24
CA GLU A 525 -1.85 -12.60 6.24
C GLU A 525 -0.57 -11.80 6.51
N ARG A 526 -0.40 -10.64 5.86
CA ARG A 526 0.77 -9.79 6.09
C ARG A 526 0.75 -9.10 7.46
N ALA A 527 -0.43 -8.72 7.97
CA ALA A 527 -0.56 -8.12 9.30
C ALA A 527 -0.21 -9.10 10.42
N LYS A 528 -0.53 -10.40 10.27
CA LYS A 528 -0.14 -11.44 11.24
C LYS A 528 1.36 -11.46 11.51
N ALA A 529 2.19 -11.25 10.48
CA ALA A 529 3.64 -11.20 10.61
C ALA A 529 4.08 -10.06 11.53
N LEU A 530 3.58 -8.85 11.31
CA LEU A 530 3.92 -7.67 12.11
C LEU A 530 3.43 -7.81 13.57
N TYR A 531 2.23 -8.31 13.77
CA TYR A 531 1.73 -8.58 15.13
C TYR A 531 2.50 -9.70 15.83
N ALA A 532 3.06 -10.66 15.09
CA ALA A 532 3.91 -11.70 15.67
C ALA A 532 5.27 -11.13 16.09
N GLU A 533 5.88 -10.25 15.29
CA GLU A 533 7.10 -9.55 15.64
C GLU A 533 6.90 -8.65 16.88
N ASP A 534 5.81 -7.85 16.94
CA ASP A 534 5.48 -7.06 18.14
C ASP A 534 5.38 -7.93 19.39
N ARG A 535 4.69 -9.08 19.32
CA ARG A 535 4.57 -9.97 20.48
C ARG A 535 5.90 -10.58 20.92
N GLY A 536 6.80 -10.81 19.98
CA GLY A 536 8.14 -11.36 20.25
C GLY A 536 9.17 -10.31 20.65
N ALA A 537 8.88 -9.02 20.49
CA ALA A 537 9.81 -7.94 20.82
C ALA A 537 10.02 -7.81 22.33
N ALA A 538 11.27 -7.58 22.73
CA ALA A 538 11.64 -7.32 24.12
C ALA A 538 11.04 -6.00 24.64
N LEU A 539 11.06 -4.97 23.80
CA LEU A 539 10.47 -3.66 24.05
C LEU A 539 9.22 -3.51 23.17
N ARG A 540 8.11 -3.09 23.74
CA ARG A 540 6.82 -3.00 23.03
C ARG A 540 6.19 -1.61 23.09
N LYS A 541 6.86 -0.63 23.66
CA LYS A 541 6.39 0.74 23.84
C LYS A 541 7.47 1.71 23.38
N SER A 542 7.08 2.71 22.61
CA SER A 542 8.01 3.62 21.95
C SER A 542 8.88 4.43 22.91
N HIS A 543 8.34 4.83 24.06
CA HIS A 543 9.08 5.58 25.09
C HIS A 543 10.13 4.74 25.83
N GLU A 544 10.10 3.42 25.70
CA GLU A 544 11.11 2.50 26.27
C GLU A 544 12.33 2.33 25.35
N ASN A 545 12.29 2.83 24.10
CA ASN A 545 13.39 2.70 23.15
C ASN A 545 14.62 3.49 23.61
N PRO A 546 15.75 2.82 23.96
CA PRO A 546 16.93 3.50 24.50
C PRO A 546 17.61 4.42 23.49
N VAL A 547 17.49 4.13 22.20
CA VAL A 547 18.01 4.99 21.11
C VAL A 547 17.28 6.33 21.11
N ILE A 548 15.95 6.29 21.24
CA ILE A 548 15.11 7.49 21.28
C ILE A 548 15.38 8.30 22.54
N GLN A 549 15.46 7.65 23.70
CA GLN A 549 15.82 8.32 24.96
C GLN A 549 17.15 9.04 24.83
N LYS A 550 18.18 8.36 24.31
CA LYS A 550 19.51 8.96 24.09
C LYS A 550 19.48 10.12 23.10
N MET A 551 18.65 10.08 22.05
CA MET A 551 18.52 11.21 21.13
C MET A 551 17.93 12.44 21.82
N TYR A 552 16.92 12.28 22.69
CA TYR A 552 16.40 13.40 23.47
C TYR A 552 17.42 13.94 24.46
N GLU A 553 18.07 13.07 25.24
CA GLU A 553 19.08 13.48 26.21
C GLU A 553 20.27 14.26 25.60
N THR A 554 20.68 13.87 24.38
CA THR A 554 21.95 14.38 23.82
C THR A 554 21.77 15.35 22.65
N TYR A 555 20.53 15.51 22.11
CA TYR A 555 20.33 16.29 20.88
C TYR A 555 19.04 17.10 20.84
N PHE A 556 17.88 16.50 21.15
CA PHE A 556 16.58 17.16 21.06
C PHE A 556 16.09 17.76 22.39
N GLU A 557 16.72 17.44 23.51
CA GLU A 557 16.36 17.81 24.90
C GLU A 557 15.10 17.11 25.40
N LYS A 558 13.98 17.26 24.70
CA LYS A 558 12.69 16.64 25.01
C LYS A 558 11.77 16.63 23.77
N PRO A 559 10.72 15.81 23.76
CA PRO A 559 9.70 15.87 22.72
C PRO A 559 9.09 17.25 22.56
N CYS A 560 8.76 17.64 21.33
CA CYS A 560 8.23 18.95 20.96
C CYS A 560 9.09 20.13 21.41
N SER A 561 10.41 19.95 21.62
CA SER A 561 11.34 21.06 21.85
C SER A 561 11.48 21.93 20.60
N HIS A 562 12.10 23.10 20.73
CA HIS A 562 12.34 23.98 19.57
C HIS A 562 13.10 23.27 18.45
N LYS A 563 14.18 22.54 18.80
CA LYS A 563 15.00 21.78 17.84
C LYS A 563 14.21 20.61 17.22
N ALA A 564 13.37 19.94 18.02
CA ALA A 564 12.48 18.89 17.51
C ALA A 564 11.47 19.47 16.50
N HIS A 565 10.86 20.62 16.80
CA HIS A 565 9.96 21.29 15.86
C HIS A 565 10.65 21.71 14.56
N GLU A 566 11.87 22.20 14.59
CA GLU A 566 12.62 22.56 13.39
C GLU A 566 12.91 21.37 12.47
N LEU A 567 13.24 20.21 13.03
CA LEU A 567 13.70 19.05 12.27
C LEU A 567 12.58 18.02 11.99
N LEU A 568 11.70 17.79 12.95
CA LEU A 568 10.79 16.64 12.96
C LEU A 568 9.32 17.03 12.64
N HIS A 569 9.00 18.32 12.62
CA HIS A 569 7.64 18.79 12.37
C HIS A 569 7.51 19.52 11.04
N THR A 570 6.29 19.63 10.57
CA THR A 570 5.92 20.31 9.32
C THR A 570 4.50 20.86 9.41
N HIS A 571 4.05 21.51 8.35
CA HIS A 571 2.69 22.01 8.23
C HIS A 571 2.11 21.62 6.87
N TYR A 572 0.79 21.59 6.78
CA TYR A 572 0.09 21.19 5.58
C TYR A 572 -0.81 22.33 5.07
N THR A 573 -0.95 22.41 3.77
CA THR A 573 -1.66 23.52 3.13
C THR A 573 -2.72 23.02 2.16
N LYS A 574 -3.77 23.83 2.01
CA LYS A 574 -4.82 23.57 1.02
C LYS A 574 -4.25 23.42 -0.38
N ARG A 575 -4.74 22.43 -1.11
CA ARG A 575 -4.49 22.23 -2.55
C ARG A 575 -5.79 22.39 -3.34
N ASN A 576 -5.68 22.90 -4.55
CA ASN A 576 -6.81 22.96 -5.47
C ASN A 576 -7.19 21.54 -5.91
N LYS A 577 -8.48 21.31 -6.20
CA LYS A 577 -8.95 20.05 -6.74
C LYS A 577 -8.59 19.86 -8.21
N PHE A 578 -8.49 20.97 -8.94
CA PHE A 578 -8.19 21.06 -10.36
C PHE A 578 -7.30 22.28 -10.61
#